data_8aa61f3e6755e07cabd06b0894abc09a
#
_entry.id   8aa61f3e6755e07cabd06b0894abc09a
#
_cell.length_a   1.000
_cell.length_b   1.000
_cell.length_c   1.000
_cell.angle_alpha   90.00
_cell.angle_beta   90.00
_cell.angle_gamma   90.00
#
_symmetry.space_group_name_H-M   'P 1'
#
loop_
_entity.id
_entity.type
_entity.pdbx_description
1 polymer ?
#
loop_
_entity_poly.entity_id
_entity_poly.type
_entity_poly.pdbx_seq_one_letter_code
_entity_poly.pdbx_strand_id
1 'polypeptide(L)'
;MATDFSRRDFAKLAGLAAVGAAAGAKAAEKAAENAAANETLIVPDRHAPAPFPKNFLWGTATSSYQIEGAVNEDGRGKSIWDVFSHTPGKIEDGSTGDRANEHYHRYKDDVGLIKALGVKAYRFSIAWPRVFPDGAGQPNAKGLDFYDRLVEELLANGIEPYATLYHWDLPQALQDRVGGWQSSDTSKAFADYAAYVARRLTDRVKNIFTVNEVGRFVNFGYGWGIDAPGLELPLAQLNQARHHVALAHGLAVQAIRASGRAGTRVGAAENIAACVPAIATPENIRAAEIATRELNAGFLGVVLEGKYTDGFLAYAGADAPKFTAEELKIIGTPNDFVGLNIYAPQYYVTASDRAPGFHVLPFPSSFPHMNSEWLRVGPEVIYWAPRIAAKIWNIDNIYISENGTSSEDKLAADGQVYDLDRIMFLRNYLTQMQRAIVEGVPIRGYFLWSLMDNFEWIFGYGKRFGLYRVDFETQVRVPKLSAAFYRDVVARNAIGA
;
A
#
# COMPACT_ATOMS: atom_id res chain seq x y z
N MET A 1 6.62 -4.59 26.83
CA MET A 1 6.66 -3.19 27.30
C MET A 1 6.16 -2.36 26.13
N ALA A 2 4.96 -1.82 26.22
CA ALA A 2 4.43 -0.90 25.22
C ALA A 2 5.33 0.34 25.24
N THR A 3 6.12 0.54 24.21
CA THR A 3 6.82 1.80 24.02
C THR A 3 5.76 2.82 23.63
N ASP A 4 5.39 3.65 24.59
CA ASP A 4 4.66 4.88 24.35
C ASP A 4 5.39 5.65 23.25
N PHE A 5 4.80 5.66 22.05
CA PHE A 5 5.20 6.55 20.97
C PHE A 5 5.04 7.97 21.48
N SER A 6 6.17 8.57 21.89
CA SER A 6 6.12 9.88 22.53
C SER A 6 5.61 10.89 21.51
N ARG A 7 4.75 11.80 21.99
CA ARG A 7 4.30 12.99 21.25
C ARG A 7 5.45 13.77 20.57
N ARG A 8 6.69 13.57 21.01
CA ARG A 8 7.90 14.17 20.43
C ARG A 8 8.32 13.56 19.09
N ASP A 9 8.13 12.27 18.88
CA ASP A 9 8.52 11.61 17.63
C ASP A 9 7.50 11.86 16.54
N PHE A 10 6.23 12.01 16.92
CA PHE A 10 5.16 12.44 16.03
C PHE A 10 5.25 13.95 15.69
N ALA A 11 5.70 14.78 16.64
CA ALA A 11 5.91 16.21 16.43
C ALA A 11 7.09 16.50 15.48
N LYS A 12 8.06 15.59 15.37
CA LYS A 12 9.15 15.71 14.39
C LYS A 12 8.67 15.55 12.95
N LEU A 13 7.59 14.77 12.73
CA LEU A 13 6.92 14.69 11.42
C LEU A 13 5.94 15.86 11.19
N ALA A 14 5.28 16.35 12.24
CA ALA A 14 4.37 17.49 12.18
C ALA A 14 5.09 18.85 12.25
N GLY A 15 6.34 18.89 12.70
CA GLY A 15 7.22 20.07 12.69
C GLY A 15 7.61 20.56 11.30
N LEU A 16 7.17 19.85 10.27
CA LEU A 16 7.35 20.11 8.85
C LEU A 16 6.72 21.43 8.33
N ALA A 17 5.98 22.13 9.14
CA ALA A 17 5.15 23.24 8.66
C ALA A 17 5.68 24.66 8.99
N ALA A 18 6.89 24.83 9.48
CA ALA A 18 7.24 26.12 10.11
C ALA A 18 8.44 26.88 9.56
N VAL A 19 8.92 26.68 8.34
CA VAL A 19 9.88 27.64 7.73
C VAL A 19 9.73 27.70 6.22
N GLY A 20 9.27 28.81 5.69
CA GLY A 20 9.28 29.12 4.25
C GLY A 20 8.35 30.27 3.87
N ALA A 21 8.58 31.45 4.38
CA ALA A 21 7.86 32.64 3.95
C ALA A 21 8.78 33.58 3.18
N ALA A 22 8.48 33.82 1.92
CA ALA A 22 8.53 35.11 1.21
C ALA A 22 8.86 34.95 -0.28
N ALA A 23 7.95 34.46 -1.09
CA ALA A 23 7.87 34.84 -2.52
C ALA A 23 6.65 34.19 -3.20
N GLY A 24 5.46 34.72 -3.08
CA GLY A 24 4.31 34.17 -3.77
C GLY A 24 2.97 34.89 -3.63
N ALA A 25 2.93 35.99 -2.88
CA ALA A 25 1.67 36.66 -2.53
C ALA A 25 0.95 37.39 -3.69
N LYS A 26 1.56 37.60 -4.83
CA LYS A 26 0.96 38.35 -5.96
C LYS A 26 0.33 37.53 -7.08
N ALA A 27 0.56 36.19 -7.10
CA ALA A 27 -0.05 35.33 -8.12
C ALA A 27 -1.38 34.71 -7.70
N ALA A 28 -1.67 34.68 -6.41
CA ALA A 28 -2.88 34.04 -5.86
C ALA A 28 -4.14 34.93 -5.96
N GLU A 29 -4.00 36.22 -6.01
CA GLU A 29 -5.14 37.15 -6.03
C GLU A 29 -5.90 37.17 -7.38
N LYS A 30 -5.22 36.91 -8.47
CA LYS A 30 -5.81 36.90 -9.83
C LYS A 30 -6.49 35.59 -10.24
N ALA A 31 -6.26 34.51 -9.51
CA ALA A 31 -6.91 33.22 -9.76
C ALA A 31 -8.22 33.06 -8.96
N ALA A 32 -8.44 33.87 -7.95
CA ALA A 32 -9.62 33.78 -7.08
C ALA A 32 -10.90 34.40 -7.68
N GLU A 33 -10.78 35.31 -8.65
CA GLU A 33 -11.95 35.97 -9.24
C GLU A 33 -12.69 35.17 -10.32
N ASN A 34 -12.12 34.08 -10.86
CA ASN A 34 -12.73 33.33 -11.98
C ASN A 34 -13.34 31.97 -11.60
N ALA A 35 -13.42 31.60 -10.32
CA ALA A 35 -13.91 30.28 -9.91
C ALA A 35 -15.24 30.29 -9.15
N ALA A 36 -16.00 31.38 -9.22
CA ALA A 36 -17.36 31.40 -8.68
C ALA A 36 -18.40 30.99 -9.75
N ALA A 37 -18.24 29.83 -10.34
CA ALA A 37 -19.29 29.18 -11.13
C ALA A 37 -19.96 28.10 -10.27
N ASN A 38 -21.26 28.25 -10.05
CA ASN A 38 -22.17 27.37 -9.34
C ASN A 38 -21.90 25.87 -9.61
N GLU A 39 -21.13 25.19 -8.76
CA GLU A 39 -21.28 23.75 -8.62
C GLU A 39 -22.47 23.51 -7.68
N THR A 40 -23.62 23.30 -8.28
CA THR A 40 -24.79 22.76 -7.59
C THR A 40 -24.40 21.41 -7.04
N LEU A 41 -24.32 21.27 -5.71
CA LEU A 41 -24.17 19.97 -5.06
C LEU A 41 -25.37 19.10 -5.47
N ILE A 42 -25.17 18.20 -6.42
CA ILE A 42 -26.14 17.16 -6.73
C ILE A 42 -26.08 16.19 -5.54
N VAL A 43 -27.05 16.30 -4.63
CA VAL A 43 -27.26 15.30 -3.57
C VAL A 43 -28.01 14.14 -4.24
N PRO A 44 -27.39 12.97 -4.43
CA PRO A 44 -28.09 11.82 -4.98
C PRO A 44 -29.23 11.39 -4.07
N ASP A 45 -30.33 10.94 -4.66
CA ASP A 45 -31.49 10.39 -3.92
C ASP A 45 -31.02 9.21 -3.03
N ARG A 46 -31.31 9.28 -1.73
CA ARG A 46 -30.73 8.43 -0.68
C ARG A 46 -31.37 7.04 -0.58
N HIS A 47 -32.23 6.62 -1.50
CA HIS A 47 -33.13 5.48 -1.27
C HIS A 47 -32.79 4.16 -1.98
N ALA A 48 -31.77 4.09 -2.80
CA ALA A 48 -31.20 2.82 -3.26
C ALA A 48 -29.68 2.94 -3.40
N PRO A 49 -28.88 2.03 -2.81
CA PRO A 49 -27.46 2.03 -3.04
C PRO A 49 -27.20 1.81 -4.55
N ALA A 50 -26.59 2.78 -5.21
CA ALA A 50 -26.23 2.64 -6.62
C ALA A 50 -25.28 1.44 -6.76
N PRO A 51 -25.39 0.60 -7.80
CA PRO A 51 -24.42 -0.47 -8.03
C PRO A 51 -23.06 0.13 -8.38
N PHE A 52 -21.98 -0.58 -8.08
CA PHE A 52 -20.68 -0.28 -8.63
C PHE A 52 -20.70 -0.43 -10.17
N PRO A 53 -19.74 0.18 -10.91
CA PRO A 53 -19.66 -0.02 -12.35
C PRO A 53 -19.64 -1.50 -12.72
N LYS A 54 -20.26 -1.88 -13.86
CA LYS A 54 -20.34 -3.30 -14.28
C LYS A 54 -18.97 -4.00 -14.36
N ASN A 55 -17.93 -3.25 -14.69
CA ASN A 55 -16.56 -3.76 -14.82
C ASN A 55 -15.70 -3.43 -13.58
N PHE A 56 -16.34 -3.14 -12.44
CA PHE A 56 -15.60 -2.90 -11.21
C PHE A 56 -14.92 -4.18 -10.74
N LEU A 57 -13.62 -4.10 -10.47
CA LEU A 57 -12.82 -5.26 -10.13
C LEU A 57 -12.81 -5.49 -8.61
N TRP A 58 -13.43 -6.56 -8.17
CA TRP A 58 -13.37 -7.03 -6.80
C TRP A 58 -12.25 -8.03 -6.64
N GLY A 59 -11.39 -7.84 -5.63
CA GLY A 59 -10.25 -8.68 -5.35
C GLY A 59 -9.96 -8.82 -3.87
N THR A 60 -8.96 -9.62 -3.57
CA THR A 60 -8.33 -9.73 -2.25
C THR A 60 -6.82 -9.77 -2.41
N ALA A 61 -6.09 -9.46 -1.34
CA ALA A 61 -4.64 -9.35 -1.37
C ALA A 61 -3.96 -10.13 -0.26
N THR A 62 -2.70 -10.49 -0.51
CA THR A 62 -1.74 -11.01 0.47
C THR A 62 -0.32 -10.61 0.07
N SER A 63 0.67 -10.91 0.91
CA SER A 63 2.09 -10.78 0.54
C SER A 63 2.88 -12.06 0.82
N SER A 64 3.98 -12.24 0.09
CA SER A 64 4.80 -13.45 0.10
C SER A 64 5.28 -13.84 1.50
N TYR A 65 6.01 -12.95 2.17
CA TYR A 65 6.58 -13.26 3.49
C TYR A 65 5.51 -13.58 4.54
N GLN A 66 4.36 -12.94 4.42
CA GLN A 66 3.27 -13.06 5.40
C GLN A 66 2.53 -14.39 5.31
N ILE A 67 2.52 -15.06 4.14
CA ILE A 67 1.71 -16.28 3.96
C ILE A 67 2.46 -17.51 3.45
N GLU A 68 3.57 -17.35 2.73
CA GLU A 68 4.16 -18.47 1.98
C GLU A 68 4.77 -19.54 2.88
N GLY A 69 5.55 -19.16 3.88
CA GLY A 69 6.41 -20.10 4.57
C GLY A 69 7.50 -20.66 3.65
N ALA A 70 7.89 -21.93 3.87
CA ALA A 70 8.86 -22.65 3.05
C ALA A 70 10.17 -21.86 2.84
N VAL A 71 10.66 -21.20 3.90
CA VAL A 71 11.78 -20.23 3.83
C VAL A 71 13.12 -20.86 3.46
N ASN A 72 13.27 -22.16 3.65
CA ASN A 72 14.50 -22.91 3.35
C ASN A 72 14.34 -23.88 2.15
N GLU A 73 13.26 -23.75 1.37
CA GLU A 73 12.96 -24.69 0.31
C GLU A 73 13.30 -24.14 -1.07
N ASP A 74 13.57 -25.07 -2.01
CA ASP A 74 13.82 -24.80 -3.43
C ASP A 74 14.87 -23.72 -3.72
N GLY A 75 15.87 -23.58 -2.82
CA GLY A 75 16.98 -22.64 -3.01
C GLY A 75 16.63 -21.18 -2.75
N ARG A 76 15.56 -20.89 -2.02
CA ARG A 76 15.24 -19.52 -1.58
C ARG A 76 16.37 -18.95 -0.72
N GLY A 77 16.80 -17.73 -1.02
CA GLY A 77 17.69 -16.97 -0.16
C GLY A 77 16.96 -16.35 1.04
N LYS A 78 17.69 -15.89 2.04
CA LYS A 78 17.12 -15.14 3.17
C LYS A 78 16.69 -13.74 2.73
N SER A 79 15.56 -13.27 3.26
CA SER A 79 15.16 -11.86 3.24
C SER A 79 15.60 -11.15 4.52
N ILE A 80 15.54 -9.82 4.51
CA ILE A 80 15.75 -9.02 5.72
C ILE A 80 14.73 -9.36 6.83
N TRP A 81 13.52 -9.79 6.48
CA TRP A 81 12.51 -10.24 7.44
C TRP A 81 12.83 -11.59 8.06
N ASP A 82 13.48 -12.51 7.32
CA ASP A 82 13.95 -13.77 7.92
C ASP A 82 14.96 -13.48 9.04
N VAL A 83 15.90 -12.57 8.83
CA VAL A 83 16.89 -12.20 9.85
C VAL A 83 16.25 -11.42 11.00
N PHE A 84 15.40 -10.45 10.67
CA PHE A 84 14.76 -9.59 11.66
C PHE A 84 13.83 -10.36 12.60
N SER A 85 12.97 -11.25 12.06
CA SER A 85 12.02 -12.01 12.87
C SER A 85 12.69 -13.03 13.80
N HIS A 86 13.90 -13.51 13.45
CA HIS A 86 14.71 -14.37 14.32
C HIS A 86 15.54 -13.59 15.37
N THR A 87 15.54 -12.27 15.30
CA THR A 87 16.24 -11.45 16.30
C THR A 87 15.35 -11.30 17.54
N PRO A 88 15.82 -11.74 18.73
CA PRO A 88 15.00 -11.72 19.94
C PRO A 88 14.44 -10.33 20.27
N GLY A 89 13.15 -10.28 20.58
CA GLY A 89 12.46 -9.04 20.98
C GLY A 89 12.03 -8.14 19.80
N LYS A 90 12.24 -8.54 18.55
CA LYS A 90 11.82 -7.76 17.38
C LYS A 90 10.37 -8.04 16.98
N ILE A 91 9.86 -9.22 17.26
CA ILE A 91 8.46 -9.59 17.00
C ILE A 91 7.73 -9.71 18.34
N GLU A 92 6.55 -9.12 18.45
CA GLU A 92 5.81 -8.96 19.71
C GLU A 92 5.49 -10.30 20.39
N ASP A 93 5.10 -11.31 19.62
CA ASP A 93 4.78 -12.67 20.10
C ASP A 93 5.95 -13.66 19.93
N GLY A 94 7.12 -13.20 19.44
CA GLY A 94 8.29 -14.03 19.18
C GLY A 94 8.16 -14.99 18.00
N SER A 95 7.12 -14.88 17.20
CA SER A 95 6.91 -15.73 16.02
C SER A 95 7.76 -15.30 14.83
N THR A 96 7.80 -16.16 13.79
CA THR A 96 8.49 -15.91 12.52
C THR A 96 7.59 -16.21 11.33
N GLY A 97 7.98 -15.75 10.14
CA GLY A 97 7.31 -16.09 8.89
C GLY A 97 7.71 -17.46 8.32
N ASP A 98 8.49 -18.29 9.04
CA ASP A 98 9.07 -19.53 8.50
C ASP A 98 8.03 -20.53 8.00
N ARG A 99 6.94 -20.64 8.73
CA ARG A 99 5.80 -21.48 8.38
C ARG A 99 4.67 -20.65 7.79
N ALA A 100 4.40 -19.50 8.38
CA ALA A 100 3.30 -18.60 8.02
C ALA A 100 1.98 -19.40 7.80
N ASN A 101 1.40 -19.31 6.61
CA ASN A 101 0.19 -20.02 6.23
C ASN A 101 0.47 -21.27 5.37
N GLU A 102 1.71 -21.68 5.22
CA GLU A 102 2.10 -22.76 4.30
C GLU A 102 1.55 -22.57 2.87
N HIS A 103 1.32 -21.33 2.44
CA HIS A 103 0.74 -21.04 1.11
C HIS A 103 1.58 -21.64 -0.02
N TYR A 104 2.90 -21.72 0.15
CA TYR A 104 3.79 -22.36 -0.81
C TYR A 104 3.36 -23.80 -1.17
N HIS A 105 2.83 -24.53 -0.19
CA HIS A 105 2.34 -25.90 -0.36
C HIS A 105 0.83 -25.98 -0.57
N ARG A 106 0.08 -25.01 0.00
CA ARG A 106 -1.39 -25.01 0.04
C ARG A 106 -2.04 -24.03 -0.93
N TYR A 107 -1.30 -23.48 -1.88
CA TYR A 107 -1.81 -22.44 -2.79
C TYR A 107 -3.10 -22.85 -3.52
N LYS A 108 -3.29 -24.15 -3.85
CA LYS A 108 -4.52 -24.64 -4.48
C LYS A 108 -5.74 -24.50 -3.56
N ASP A 109 -5.59 -24.89 -2.31
CA ASP A 109 -6.64 -24.76 -1.31
C ASP A 109 -6.98 -23.28 -1.11
N ASP A 110 -5.96 -22.43 -1.00
CA ASP A 110 -6.13 -20.99 -0.80
C ASP A 110 -6.74 -20.28 -2.04
N VAL A 111 -6.43 -20.72 -3.27
CA VAL A 111 -7.12 -20.30 -4.49
C VAL A 111 -8.60 -20.71 -4.46
N GLY A 112 -8.90 -21.88 -3.90
CA GLY A 112 -10.27 -22.31 -3.63
C GLY A 112 -11.04 -21.36 -2.73
N LEU A 113 -10.38 -20.79 -1.71
CA LEU A 113 -10.98 -19.77 -0.83
C LEU A 113 -11.28 -18.47 -1.59
N ILE A 114 -10.37 -18.03 -2.46
CA ILE A 114 -10.57 -16.84 -3.31
C ILE A 114 -11.79 -17.04 -4.23
N LYS A 115 -11.88 -18.22 -4.86
CA LYS A 115 -13.01 -18.59 -5.70
C LYS A 115 -14.33 -18.59 -4.93
N ALA A 116 -14.33 -19.09 -3.68
CA ALA A 116 -15.50 -19.12 -2.83
C ALA A 116 -16.02 -17.73 -2.42
N LEU A 117 -15.16 -16.72 -2.39
CA LEU A 117 -15.56 -15.31 -2.22
C LEU A 117 -16.23 -14.72 -3.48
N GLY A 118 -16.06 -15.34 -4.64
CA GLY A 118 -16.60 -14.85 -5.91
C GLY A 118 -15.81 -13.70 -6.54
N VAL A 119 -14.71 -13.28 -5.94
CA VAL A 119 -13.85 -12.21 -6.47
C VAL A 119 -13.18 -12.63 -7.77
N LYS A 120 -12.82 -11.64 -8.59
CA LYS A 120 -12.26 -11.84 -9.93
C LYS A 120 -10.78 -11.52 -10.04
N ALA A 121 -10.18 -11.01 -8.97
CA ALA A 121 -8.75 -10.70 -8.94
C ALA A 121 -8.10 -11.10 -7.62
N TYR A 122 -6.83 -11.45 -7.70
CA TYR A 122 -5.98 -11.69 -6.55
C TYR A 122 -4.65 -10.95 -6.69
N ARG A 123 -4.37 -10.09 -5.72
CA ARG A 123 -3.08 -9.42 -5.61
C ARG A 123 -2.19 -10.19 -4.64
N PHE A 124 -1.03 -10.62 -5.14
CA PHE A 124 -0.02 -11.33 -4.37
C PHE A 124 1.35 -10.71 -4.63
N SER A 125 2.32 -10.91 -3.74
CA SER A 125 3.68 -10.49 -4.03
C SER A 125 4.57 -11.67 -4.40
N ILE A 126 5.62 -11.38 -5.16
CA ILE A 126 6.66 -12.34 -5.55
C ILE A 126 7.85 -12.12 -4.62
N ALA A 127 8.25 -13.15 -3.87
CA ALA A 127 9.41 -13.08 -3.01
C ALA A 127 10.69 -12.94 -3.84
N TRP A 128 11.30 -11.75 -3.82
CA TRP A 128 12.56 -11.51 -4.53
C TRP A 128 13.64 -12.54 -4.17
N PRO A 129 13.88 -12.89 -2.87
CA PRO A 129 14.88 -13.90 -2.51
C PRO A 129 14.55 -15.33 -2.98
N ARG A 130 13.30 -15.64 -3.41
CA ARG A 130 13.03 -16.92 -4.10
C ARG A 130 13.58 -16.91 -5.51
N VAL A 131 13.43 -15.79 -6.20
CA VAL A 131 13.79 -15.65 -7.62
C VAL A 131 15.27 -15.36 -7.79
N PHE A 132 15.83 -14.50 -6.94
CA PHE A 132 17.26 -14.20 -6.87
C PHE A 132 17.73 -14.33 -5.41
N PRO A 133 18.22 -15.51 -5.01
CA PRO A 133 18.63 -15.76 -3.62
C PRO A 133 19.65 -14.77 -3.08
N ASP A 134 20.59 -14.32 -3.92
CA ASP A 134 21.60 -13.31 -3.60
C ASP A 134 21.19 -11.89 -4.00
N GLY A 135 19.93 -11.71 -4.39
CA GLY A 135 19.36 -10.43 -4.82
C GLY A 135 19.75 -9.99 -6.23
N ALA A 136 20.80 -10.58 -6.79
CA ALA A 136 21.33 -10.31 -8.13
C ALA A 136 22.09 -11.54 -8.64
N GLY A 137 22.55 -11.52 -9.91
CA GLY A 137 23.36 -12.60 -10.50
C GLY A 137 22.50 -13.70 -11.10
N GLN A 138 22.69 -14.95 -10.66
CA GLN A 138 21.99 -16.08 -11.24
C GLN A 138 20.57 -16.25 -10.66
N PRO A 139 19.53 -16.28 -11.49
CA PRO A 139 18.17 -16.50 -11.03
C PRO A 139 17.97 -17.97 -10.62
N ASN A 140 17.10 -18.16 -9.64
CA ASN A 140 16.63 -19.46 -9.20
C ASN A 140 15.33 -19.82 -9.93
N ALA A 141 15.41 -20.69 -10.93
CA ALA A 141 14.25 -21.09 -11.72
C ALA A 141 13.15 -21.73 -10.87
N LYS A 142 13.52 -22.60 -9.90
CA LYS A 142 12.53 -23.26 -9.02
C LYS A 142 11.69 -22.28 -8.20
N GLY A 143 12.30 -21.17 -7.77
CA GLY A 143 11.58 -20.12 -7.05
C GLY A 143 10.51 -19.47 -7.92
N LEU A 144 10.78 -19.25 -9.21
CA LEU A 144 9.79 -18.66 -10.13
C LEU A 144 8.76 -19.69 -10.60
N ASP A 145 9.12 -20.98 -10.70
CA ASP A 145 8.19 -22.07 -11.06
C ASP A 145 7.02 -22.18 -10.07
N PHE A 146 7.21 -21.80 -8.79
CA PHE A 146 6.10 -21.72 -7.83
C PHE A 146 5.06 -20.69 -8.28
N TYR A 147 5.50 -19.52 -8.68
CA TYR A 147 4.59 -18.46 -9.15
C TYR A 147 3.95 -18.80 -10.50
N ASP A 148 4.63 -19.51 -11.38
CA ASP A 148 4.01 -20.09 -12.58
C ASP A 148 2.81 -20.97 -12.23
N ARG A 149 3.00 -21.90 -11.29
CA ARG A 149 1.91 -22.81 -10.84
C ARG A 149 0.77 -22.05 -10.16
N LEU A 150 1.09 -21.04 -9.34
CA LEU A 150 0.08 -20.18 -8.70
C LEU A 150 -0.75 -19.42 -9.74
N VAL A 151 -0.08 -18.81 -10.72
CA VAL A 151 -0.74 -18.06 -11.81
C VAL A 151 -1.63 -18.98 -12.64
N GLU A 152 -1.17 -20.16 -12.98
CA GLU A 152 -1.97 -21.17 -13.71
C GLU A 152 -3.22 -21.57 -12.92
N GLU A 153 -3.08 -21.84 -11.62
CA GLU A 153 -4.21 -22.18 -10.75
C GLU A 153 -5.22 -21.04 -10.64
N LEU A 154 -4.76 -19.78 -10.50
CA LEU A 154 -5.64 -18.59 -10.48
C LEU A 154 -6.45 -18.49 -11.77
N LEU A 155 -5.78 -18.55 -12.92
CA LEU A 155 -6.43 -18.44 -14.22
C LEU A 155 -7.39 -19.60 -14.50
N ALA A 156 -7.04 -20.84 -14.10
CA ALA A 156 -7.92 -21.99 -14.21
C ALA A 156 -9.22 -21.83 -13.40
N ASN A 157 -9.19 -21.00 -12.34
CA ASN A 157 -10.34 -20.67 -11.51
C ASN A 157 -11.02 -19.33 -11.90
N GLY A 158 -10.60 -18.68 -13.02
CA GLY A 158 -11.17 -17.44 -13.52
C GLY A 158 -10.84 -16.22 -12.66
N ILE A 159 -9.68 -16.24 -11.99
CA ILE A 159 -9.17 -15.18 -11.13
C ILE A 159 -7.98 -14.52 -11.84
N GLU A 160 -8.05 -13.22 -12.05
CA GLU A 160 -7.01 -12.42 -12.68
C GLU A 160 -5.85 -12.19 -11.70
N PRO A 161 -4.59 -12.54 -12.06
CA PRO A 161 -3.43 -12.32 -11.21
C PRO A 161 -2.93 -10.88 -11.29
N TYR A 162 -2.71 -10.25 -10.13
CA TYR A 162 -2.06 -8.96 -9.95
C TYR A 162 -0.78 -9.19 -9.13
N ALA A 163 0.38 -9.06 -9.75
CA ALA A 163 1.65 -9.32 -9.08
C ALA A 163 2.27 -8.05 -8.51
N THR A 164 2.75 -8.12 -7.27
CA THR A 164 3.60 -7.10 -6.64
C THR A 164 5.03 -7.62 -6.59
N LEU A 165 6.00 -6.88 -7.14
CA LEU A 165 7.38 -7.36 -7.22
C LEU A 165 8.14 -7.21 -5.91
N TYR A 166 7.82 -6.20 -5.10
CA TYR A 166 8.47 -5.97 -3.83
C TYR A 166 7.46 -5.63 -2.74
N HIS A 167 7.36 -6.50 -1.75
CA HIS A 167 6.53 -6.28 -0.55
C HIS A 167 7.37 -6.55 0.70
N TRP A 168 8.46 -5.77 0.83
CA TRP A 168 9.34 -5.60 1.98
C TRP A 168 10.39 -6.69 2.21
N ASP A 169 10.37 -7.76 1.45
CA ASP A 169 11.23 -8.94 1.57
C ASP A 169 12.54 -8.81 0.75
N LEU A 170 13.30 -7.72 0.98
CA LEU A 170 14.59 -7.51 0.35
C LEU A 170 15.52 -8.69 0.63
N PRO A 171 16.22 -9.25 -0.39
CA PRO A 171 17.26 -10.24 -0.15
C PRO A 171 18.31 -9.75 0.85
N GLN A 172 18.55 -10.52 1.92
CA GLN A 172 19.53 -10.17 2.95
C GLN A 172 20.92 -9.94 2.36
N ALA A 173 21.28 -10.70 1.34
CA ALA A 173 22.55 -10.56 0.65
C ALA A 173 22.76 -9.16 0.03
N LEU A 174 21.70 -8.48 -0.42
CA LEU A 174 21.79 -7.07 -0.86
C LEU A 174 21.96 -6.14 0.34
N GLN A 175 21.27 -6.40 1.44
CA GLN A 175 21.43 -5.61 2.65
C GLN A 175 22.87 -5.70 3.16
N ASP A 176 23.45 -6.91 3.22
CA ASP A 176 24.81 -7.15 3.72
C ASP A 176 25.88 -6.56 2.78
N ARG A 177 25.71 -6.70 1.48
CA ARG A 177 26.72 -6.31 0.51
C ARG A 177 26.77 -4.81 0.23
N VAL A 178 25.62 -4.14 0.12
CA VAL A 178 25.52 -2.75 -0.32
C VAL A 178 24.66 -1.86 0.58
N GLY A 179 24.18 -2.38 1.71
CA GLY A 179 23.32 -1.63 2.63
C GLY A 179 21.84 -1.55 2.15
N GLY A 180 21.44 -2.47 1.27
CA GLY A 180 20.07 -2.50 0.77
C GLY A 180 19.71 -1.21 0.02
N TRP A 181 18.59 -0.58 0.36
CA TRP A 181 18.11 0.64 -0.29
C TRP A 181 18.99 1.88 -0.07
N GLN A 182 20.03 1.81 0.76
CA GLN A 182 21.02 2.89 0.86
C GLN A 182 21.87 3.04 -0.41
N SER A 183 21.87 2.03 -1.29
CA SER A 183 22.64 2.02 -2.53
C SER A 183 21.75 1.96 -3.77
N SER A 184 22.10 2.76 -4.79
CA SER A 184 21.50 2.68 -6.13
C SER A 184 21.78 1.35 -6.85
N ASP A 185 22.73 0.56 -6.38
CA ASP A 185 22.97 -0.79 -6.94
C ASP A 185 21.81 -1.73 -6.64
N THR A 186 21.11 -1.54 -5.50
CA THR A 186 19.85 -2.23 -5.22
C THR A 186 18.78 -1.85 -6.25
N SER A 187 18.73 -0.58 -6.68
CA SER A 187 17.77 -0.13 -7.69
C SER A 187 18.00 -0.81 -9.04
N LYS A 188 19.26 -0.99 -9.44
CA LYS A 188 19.64 -1.71 -10.67
C LYS A 188 19.31 -3.20 -10.57
N ALA A 189 19.66 -3.85 -9.44
CA ALA A 189 19.34 -5.24 -9.17
C ALA A 189 17.83 -5.50 -9.19
N PHE A 190 17.02 -4.54 -8.69
CA PHE A 190 15.58 -4.61 -8.76
C PHE A 190 15.05 -4.55 -10.20
N ALA A 191 15.63 -3.73 -11.05
CA ALA A 191 15.27 -3.67 -12.47
C ALA A 191 15.59 -4.99 -13.20
N ASP A 192 16.74 -5.61 -12.91
CA ASP A 192 17.11 -6.91 -13.49
C ASP A 192 16.13 -8.01 -13.04
N TYR A 193 15.76 -8.02 -11.75
CA TYR A 193 14.73 -8.91 -11.21
C TYR A 193 13.38 -8.67 -11.89
N ALA A 194 12.94 -7.42 -12.01
CA ALA A 194 11.70 -7.05 -12.68
C ALA A 194 11.67 -7.50 -14.14
N ALA A 195 12.78 -7.33 -14.87
CA ALA A 195 12.91 -7.80 -16.25
C ALA A 195 12.81 -9.33 -16.35
N TYR A 196 13.42 -10.06 -15.42
CA TYR A 196 13.39 -11.53 -15.40
C TYR A 196 11.96 -12.06 -15.16
N VAL A 197 11.28 -11.51 -14.15
CA VAL A 197 9.88 -11.86 -13.85
C VAL A 197 8.97 -11.50 -15.02
N ALA A 198 9.16 -10.31 -15.63
CA ALA A 198 8.35 -9.86 -16.75
C ALA A 198 8.46 -10.81 -17.96
N ARG A 199 9.67 -11.24 -18.32
CA ARG A 199 9.86 -12.21 -19.41
C ARG A 199 9.12 -13.53 -19.20
N ARG A 200 9.02 -13.99 -17.95
CA ARG A 200 8.43 -15.29 -17.61
C ARG A 200 6.93 -15.23 -17.44
N LEU A 201 6.39 -14.20 -16.79
CA LEU A 201 5.00 -14.21 -16.32
C LEU A 201 4.04 -13.32 -17.13
N THR A 202 4.51 -12.35 -17.92
CA THR A 202 3.61 -11.35 -18.53
C THR A 202 2.83 -11.85 -19.74
N ASP A 203 3.04 -13.08 -20.19
CA ASP A 203 2.10 -13.78 -21.07
C ASP A 203 0.73 -13.96 -20.40
N ARG A 204 0.71 -14.13 -19.08
CA ARG A 204 -0.46 -14.43 -18.23
C ARG A 204 -0.76 -13.35 -17.20
N VAL A 205 0.25 -12.73 -16.58
CA VAL A 205 0.10 -11.64 -15.60
C VAL A 205 0.17 -10.29 -16.31
N LYS A 206 -0.95 -9.59 -16.39
CA LYS A 206 -1.03 -8.32 -17.13
C LYS A 206 -0.89 -7.07 -16.27
N ASN A 207 -1.04 -7.19 -14.95
CA ASN A 207 -0.99 -6.06 -14.04
C ASN A 207 0.10 -6.28 -12.99
N ILE A 208 1.09 -5.38 -12.97
CA ILE A 208 2.26 -5.48 -12.10
C ILE A 208 2.38 -4.21 -11.26
N PHE A 209 2.37 -4.38 -9.94
CA PHE A 209 2.83 -3.38 -8.98
C PHE A 209 4.34 -3.57 -8.76
N THR A 210 5.12 -2.52 -8.90
CA THR A 210 6.57 -2.60 -8.70
C THR A 210 6.94 -2.72 -7.23
N VAL A 211 6.54 -1.75 -6.43
CA VAL A 211 6.85 -1.65 -5.00
C VAL A 211 5.57 -1.41 -4.20
N ASN A 212 5.59 -1.83 -2.94
CA ASN A 212 4.50 -1.61 -1.99
C ASN A 212 4.95 -0.75 -0.80
N GLU A 213 4.24 0.38 -0.53
CA GLU A 213 4.35 1.20 0.67
C GLU A 213 5.77 1.70 0.99
N VAL A 214 6.35 2.46 0.08
CA VAL A 214 7.72 2.99 0.24
C VAL A 214 7.82 3.87 1.50
N GLY A 215 6.82 4.68 1.75
CA GLY A 215 6.77 5.50 2.97
C GLY A 215 6.84 4.65 4.23
N ARG A 216 6.20 3.48 4.26
CA ARG A 216 6.20 2.57 5.40
C ARG A 216 7.56 1.91 5.61
N PHE A 217 8.01 1.08 4.66
CA PHE A 217 9.21 0.28 4.90
C PHE A 217 10.50 1.11 5.00
N VAL A 218 10.59 2.27 4.31
CA VAL A 218 11.75 3.16 4.45
C VAL A 218 11.76 3.83 5.82
N ASN A 219 10.64 4.40 6.26
CA ASN A 219 10.61 5.09 7.55
C ASN A 219 10.78 4.12 8.73
N PHE A 220 10.07 3.00 8.73
CA PHE A 220 10.06 2.07 9.85
C PHE A 220 11.28 1.14 9.85
N GLY A 221 11.73 0.72 8.67
CA GLY A 221 12.86 -0.22 8.55
C GLY A 221 14.22 0.46 8.55
N TYR A 222 14.34 1.59 7.87
CA TYR A 222 15.63 2.30 7.75
C TYR A 222 15.72 3.55 8.63
N GLY A 223 14.60 4.12 9.07
CA GLY A 223 14.59 5.36 9.87
C GLY A 223 14.40 5.15 11.35
N TRP A 224 13.47 4.28 11.76
CA TRP A 224 13.09 4.12 13.17
C TRP A 224 13.46 2.76 13.77
N GLY A 225 14.03 1.85 13.00
CA GLY A 225 14.48 0.54 13.47
C GLY A 225 13.37 -0.41 13.94
N ILE A 226 12.10 -0.08 13.62
CA ILE A 226 10.92 -0.81 14.06
C ILE A 226 10.67 -2.04 13.20
N ASP A 227 10.74 -1.88 11.86
CA ASP A 227 10.60 -2.97 10.88
C ASP A 227 11.98 -3.41 10.37
N ALA A 228 12.05 -4.52 9.64
CA ALA A 228 13.28 -4.95 8.96
C ALA A 228 13.77 -3.88 7.95
N PRO A 229 15.08 -3.65 7.83
CA PRO A 229 16.21 -4.34 8.46
C PRO A 229 16.56 -3.85 9.87
N GLY A 230 15.82 -2.93 10.47
CA GLY A 230 16.02 -2.48 11.85
C GLY A 230 17.06 -1.38 12.01
N LEU A 231 17.23 -0.50 11.03
CA LEU A 231 18.20 0.60 11.03
C LEU A 231 17.59 1.92 11.50
N GLU A 232 18.44 2.78 12.04
CA GLU A 232 18.09 4.15 12.47
C GLU A 232 19.01 5.14 11.74
N LEU A 233 18.74 5.37 10.46
CA LEU A 233 19.55 6.24 9.62
C LEU A 233 19.26 7.73 9.87
N PRO A 234 20.27 8.61 9.75
CA PRO A 234 20.07 10.05 9.68
C PRO A 234 19.15 10.44 8.51
N LEU A 235 18.44 11.57 8.64
CA LEU A 235 17.43 12.01 7.68
C LEU A 235 17.96 12.12 6.24
N ALA A 236 19.18 12.61 6.05
CA ALA A 236 19.81 12.68 4.73
C ALA A 236 19.93 11.30 4.05
N GLN A 237 20.37 10.28 4.83
CA GLN A 237 20.50 8.91 4.32
C GLN A 237 19.14 8.27 4.09
N LEU A 238 18.16 8.56 4.94
CA LEU A 238 16.79 8.09 4.81
C LEU A 238 16.13 8.65 3.54
N ASN A 239 16.29 9.96 3.28
CA ASN A 239 15.80 10.59 2.06
C ASN A 239 16.50 10.03 0.82
N GLN A 240 17.80 9.73 0.92
CA GLN A 240 18.53 9.09 -0.18
C GLN A 240 18.06 7.66 -0.43
N ALA A 241 17.80 6.87 0.60
CA ALA A 241 17.22 5.53 0.46
C ALA A 241 15.85 5.58 -0.23
N ARG A 242 15.00 6.53 0.15
CA ARG A 242 13.70 6.75 -0.49
C ARG A 242 13.84 7.12 -1.98
N HIS A 243 14.84 7.97 -2.31
CA HIS A 243 15.16 8.29 -3.70
C HIS A 243 15.61 7.06 -4.50
N HIS A 244 16.44 6.19 -3.91
CA HIS A 244 16.86 4.95 -4.58
C HIS A 244 15.70 3.99 -4.83
N VAL A 245 14.71 3.94 -3.94
CA VAL A 245 13.47 3.17 -4.20
C VAL A 245 12.64 3.79 -5.32
N ALA A 246 12.54 5.12 -5.37
CA ALA A 246 11.87 5.81 -6.49
C ALA A 246 12.57 5.53 -7.83
N LEU A 247 13.92 5.56 -7.83
CA LEU A 247 14.72 5.18 -8.98
C LEU A 247 14.50 3.71 -9.38
N ALA A 248 14.44 2.80 -8.39
CA ALA A 248 14.16 1.39 -8.62
C ALA A 248 12.78 1.17 -9.28
N HIS A 249 11.75 1.91 -8.83
CA HIS A 249 10.45 1.90 -9.47
C HIS A 249 10.54 2.31 -10.95
N GLY A 250 11.14 3.45 -11.25
CA GLY A 250 11.26 3.95 -12.63
C GLY A 250 12.04 2.99 -13.54
N LEU A 251 13.17 2.47 -13.05
CA LEU A 251 13.96 1.46 -13.77
C LEU A 251 13.17 0.17 -14.00
N ALA A 252 12.39 -0.29 -13.00
CA ALA A 252 11.56 -1.47 -13.13
C ALA A 252 10.43 -1.28 -14.15
N VAL A 253 9.77 -0.11 -14.18
CA VAL A 253 8.77 0.22 -15.21
C VAL A 253 9.37 0.10 -16.62
N GLN A 254 10.55 0.68 -16.83
CA GLN A 254 11.25 0.58 -18.12
C GLN A 254 11.64 -0.87 -18.46
N ALA A 255 12.18 -1.60 -17.48
CA ALA A 255 12.59 -3.00 -17.64
C ALA A 255 11.42 -3.93 -17.97
N ILE A 256 10.26 -3.75 -17.31
CA ILE A 256 9.04 -4.51 -17.58
C ILE A 256 8.52 -4.21 -18.98
N ARG A 257 8.50 -2.95 -19.40
CA ARG A 257 8.06 -2.57 -20.76
C ARG A 257 8.98 -3.12 -21.84
N ALA A 258 10.27 -3.15 -21.60
CA ALA A 258 11.26 -3.69 -22.55
C ALA A 258 11.23 -5.23 -22.64
N SER A 259 10.91 -5.91 -21.55
CA SER A 259 11.02 -7.38 -21.43
C SER A 259 9.68 -8.11 -21.44
N GLY A 260 8.60 -7.42 -21.08
CA GLY A 260 7.27 -8.00 -20.95
C GLY A 260 6.51 -8.13 -22.27
N ARG A 261 5.39 -8.85 -22.23
CA ARG A 261 4.49 -9.01 -23.37
C ARG A 261 3.58 -7.80 -23.53
N ALA A 262 3.13 -7.57 -24.73
CA ALA A 262 2.17 -6.48 -25.04
C ALA A 262 0.93 -6.55 -24.12
N GLY A 263 0.42 -5.37 -23.74
CA GLY A 263 -0.72 -5.24 -22.84
C GLY A 263 -0.37 -5.37 -21.35
N THR A 264 0.91 -5.56 -20.99
CA THR A 264 1.34 -5.47 -19.59
C THR A 264 1.24 -4.04 -19.09
N ARG A 265 0.59 -3.86 -17.94
CA ARG A 265 0.36 -2.59 -17.27
C ARG A 265 1.16 -2.54 -15.97
N VAL A 266 1.76 -1.40 -15.68
CA VAL A 266 2.67 -1.25 -14.53
C VAL A 266 2.31 -0.03 -13.72
N GLY A 267 2.34 -0.16 -12.39
CA GLY A 267 2.17 0.92 -11.42
C GLY A 267 2.87 0.62 -10.11
N ALA A 268 2.72 1.49 -9.13
CA ALA A 268 3.14 1.27 -7.75
C ALA A 268 1.93 1.17 -6.83
N ALA A 269 2.09 0.57 -5.67
CA ALA A 269 1.11 0.63 -4.59
C ALA A 269 1.71 1.42 -3.42
N GLU A 270 1.03 2.47 -2.96
CA GLU A 270 1.56 3.32 -1.89
C GLU A 270 0.52 3.55 -0.79
N ASN A 271 0.99 3.52 0.44
CA ASN A 271 0.25 4.00 1.59
C ASN A 271 0.24 5.54 1.53
N ILE A 272 -0.73 6.09 0.83
CA ILE A 272 -0.84 7.53 0.65
C ILE A 272 -1.02 8.24 1.99
N ALA A 273 -0.23 9.27 2.27
CA ALA A 273 -0.47 10.19 3.38
C ALA A 273 -1.79 10.92 3.13
N ALA A 274 -2.88 10.28 3.55
CA ALA A 274 -4.24 10.71 3.27
C ALA A 274 -4.62 11.91 4.13
N CYS A 275 -4.80 13.07 3.49
CA CYS A 275 -5.23 14.31 4.12
C CYS A 275 -6.73 14.52 3.88
N VAL A 276 -7.50 14.51 4.95
CA VAL A 276 -8.95 14.69 4.92
C VAL A 276 -9.28 16.12 5.34
N PRO A 277 -10.08 16.90 4.57
CA PRO A 277 -10.56 18.18 5.04
C PRO A 277 -11.46 17.97 6.27
N ALA A 278 -11.13 18.60 7.40
CA ALA A 278 -11.89 18.43 8.64
C ALA A 278 -13.35 18.87 8.50
N ILE A 279 -13.59 19.87 7.67
CA ILE A 279 -14.90 20.33 7.23
C ILE A 279 -14.78 20.56 5.72
N ALA A 280 -15.72 20.05 4.93
CA ALA A 280 -15.67 20.08 3.47
C ALA A 280 -16.04 21.46 2.90
N THR A 281 -15.28 22.50 3.28
CA THR A 281 -15.36 23.82 2.63
C THR A 281 -14.35 23.91 1.48
N PRO A 282 -14.55 24.79 0.49
CA PRO A 282 -13.60 24.96 -0.61
C PRO A 282 -12.17 25.25 -0.14
N GLU A 283 -12.01 26.04 0.93
CA GLU A 283 -10.70 26.39 1.52
C GLU A 283 -10.00 25.17 2.12
N ASN A 284 -10.73 24.39 2.91
CA ASN A 284 -10.19 23.19 3.55
C ASN A 284 -9.91 22.08 2.53
N ILE A 285 -10.70 21.96 1.47
CA ILE A 285 -10.43 21.03 0.36
C ILE A 285 -9.13 21.42 -0.34
N ARG A 286 -8.92 22.70 -0.65
CA ARG A 286 -7.64 23.17 -1.21
C ARG A 286 -6.47 22.93 -0.27
N ALA A 287 -6.65 23.13 1.02
CA ALA A 287 -5.63 22.83 2.04
C ALA A 287 -5.28 21.33 2.06
N ALA A 288 -6.28 20.44 1.94
CA ALA A 288 -6.07 19.01 1.86
C ALA A 288 -5.34 18.60 0.56
N GLU A 289 -5.61 19.26 -0.57
CA GLU A 289 -4.89 19.06 -1.84
C GLU A 289 -3.41 19.43 -1.70
N ILE A 290 -3.10 20.59 -1.12
CA ILE A 290 -1.73 21.03 -0.86
C ILE A 290 -1.04 20.05 0.10
N ALA A 291 -1.67 19.73 1.22
CA ALA A 291 -1.12 18.82 2.22
C ALA A 291 -0.84 17.43 1.62
N THR A 292 -1.77 16.88 0.83
CA THR A 292 -1.58 15.59 0.17
C THR A 292 -0.39 15.62 -0.77
N ARG A 293 -0.22 16.68 -1.56
CA ARG A 293 0.91 16.81 -2.49
C ARG A 293 2.25 16.88 -1.75
N GLU A 294 2.34 17.73 -0.73
CA GLU A 294 3.61 17.95 0.00
C GLU A 294 3.99 16.75 0.88
N LEU A 295 3.05 16.13 1.58
CA LEU A 295 3.33 14.99 2.46
C LEU A 295 3.64 13.69 1.71
N ASN A 296 3.28 13.60 0.43
CA ASN A 296 3.63 12.48 -0.43
C ASN A 296 4.76 12.80 -1.42
N ALA A 297 5.41 13.95 -1.33
CA ALA A 297 6.42 14.41 -2.28
C ALA A 297 7.66 13.50 -2.34
N GLY A 298 7.99 12.80 -1.24
CA GLY A 298 9.18 11.96 -1.13
C GLY A 298 9.15 10.68 -1.99
N PHE A 299 7.97 10.19 -2.37
CA PHE A 299 7.83 9.03 -3.26
C PHE A 299 6.72 9.23 -4.29
N LEU A 300 5.44 9.14 -3.89
CA LEU A 300 4.33 9.15 -4.85
C LEU A 300 4.34 10.42 -5.71
N GLY A 301 4.59 11.58 -5.11
CA GLY A 301 4.70 12.85 -5.81
C GLY A 301 5.82 12.86 -6.85
N VAL A 302 7.05 12.48 -6.48
CA VAL A 302 8.19 12.49 -7.41
C VAL A 302 8.02 11.47 -8.52
N VAL A 303 7.40 10.32 -8.27
CA VAL A 303 7.11 9.29 -9.27
C VAL A 303 6.08 9.77 -10.29
N LEU A 304 5.05 10.49 -9.85
CA LEU A 304 3.98 10.97 -10.72
C LEU A 304 4.30 12.28 -11.44
N GLU A 305 5.12 13.15 -10.83
CA GLU A 305 5.49 14.45 -11.40
C GLU A 305 6.85 14.46 -12.09
N GLY A 306 7.71 13.43 -11.88
CA GLY A 306 9.09 13.40 -12.37
C GLY A 306 10.00 14.45 -11.74
N LYS A 307 9.57 15.03 -10.60
CA LYS A 307 10.33 16.05 -9.86
C LYS A 307 9.90 16.09 -8.40
N TYR A 308 10.82 16.50 -7.54
CA TYR A 308 10.49 16.86 -6.17
C TYR A 308 9.81 18.23 -6.12
N THR A 309 8.88 18.44 -5.16
CA THR A 309 8.28 19.76 -4.94
C THR A 309 9.30 20.71 -4.31
N ASP A 310 9.16 22.01 -4.60
CA ASP A 310 10.02 23.02 -3.98
C ASP A 310 9.82 23.03 -2.44
N GLY A 311 8.58 22.77 -1.97
CA GLY A 311 8.27 22.65 -0.55
C GLY A 311 9.05 21.51 0.12
N PHE A 312 9.07 20.33 -0.50
CA PHE A 312 9.85 19.19 0.01
C PHE A 312 11.36 19.49 0.06
N LEU A 313 11.92 20.05 -1.01
CA LEU A 313 13.35 20.37 -1.07
C LEU A 313 13.73 21.48 -0.07
N ALA A 314 12.92 22.50 0.06
CA ALA A 314 13.14 23.56 1.04
C ALA A 314 13.06 23.06 2.48
N TYR A 315 12.11 22.15 2.74
CA TYR A 315 11.98 21.51 4.04
C TYR A 315 13.17 20.61 4.36
N ALA A 316 13.55 19.71 3.43
CA ALA A 316 14.67 18.82 3.63
C ALA A 316 16.01 19.57 3.75
N GLY A 317 16.16 20.71 3.08
CA GLY A 317 17.35 21.55 3.17
C GLY A 317 18.63 20.75 2.88
N ALA A 318 19.53 20.68 3.85
CA ALA A 318 20.79 19.92 3.75
C ALA A 318 20.56 18.38 3.70
N ASP A 319 19.42 17.92 4.16
CA ASP A 319 19.05 16.50 4.17
C ASP A 319 18.29 16.09 2.89
N ALA A 320 18.18 16.97 1.90
CA ALA A 320 17.57 16.64 0.61
C ALA A 320 18.32 15.50 -0.08
N PRO A 321 17.64 14.59 -0.79
CA PRO A 321 18.30 13.54 -1.54
C PRO A 321 19.16 14.16 -2.65
N LYS A 322 20.29 13.56 -2.93
CA LYS A 322 21.12 13.89 -4.10
C LYS A 322 20.58 13.15 -5.31
N PHE A 323 20.36 13.85 -6.38
CA PHE A 323 19.80 13.30 -7.62
C PHE A 323 20.32 14.04 -8.85
N THR A 324 20.22 13.39 -10.00
CA THR A 324 20.50 13.95 -11.31
C THR A 324 19.19 14.16 -12.09
N ALA A 325 19.23 15.01 -13.12
CA ALA A 325 18.09 15.20 -14.02
C ALA A 325 17.71 13.90 -14.75
N GLU A 326 18.69 13.03 -15.06
CA GLU A 326 18.43 11.75 -15.71
C GLU A 326 17.71 10.78 -14.76
N GLU A 327 18.08 10.73 -13.49
CA GLU A 327 17.36 9.92 -12.49
C GLU A 327 15.92 10.39 -12.33
N LEU A 328 15.66 11.70 -12.27
CA LEU A 328 14.30 12.22 -12.20
C LEU A 328 13.46 11.85 -13.44
N LYS A 329 14.08 11.86 -14.63
CA LYS A 329 13.42 11.42 -15.86
C LYS A 329 13.08 9.93 -15.83
N ILE A 330 13.95 9.09 -15.26
CA ILE A 330 13.70 7.66 -15.06
C ILE A 330 12.58 7.47 -14.05
N ILE A 331 12.63 8.14 -12.88
CA ILE A 331 11.63 8.09 -11.83
C ILE A 331 10.24 8.48 -12.37
N GLY A 332 10.16 9.56 -13.16
CA GLY A 332 8.94 10.05 -13.78
C GLY A 332 8.46 9.24 -15.00
N THR A 333 8.98 8.02 -15.23
CA THR A 333 8.43 7.14 -16.28
C THR A 333 6.94 6.89 -16.03
N PRO A 334 6.03 7.21 -16.99
CA PRO A 334 4.59 7.17 -16.76
C PRO A 334 4.09 5.83 -16.25
N ASN A 335 3.19 5.85 -15.27
CA ASN A 335 2.50 4.67 -14.76
C ASN A 335 1.20 4.43 -15.55
N ASP A 336 0.77 3.17 -15.68
CA ASP A 336 -0.49 2.80 -16.34
C ASP A 336 -1.67 2.85 -15.35
N PHE A 337 -1.38 2.77 -14.06
CA PHE A 337 -2.32 2.88 -12.94
C PHE A 337 -1.58 3.23 -11.64
N VAL A 338 -2.34 3.62 -10.62
CA VAL A 338 -1.82 3.85 -9.26
C VAL A 338 -2.60 2.99 -8.27
N GLY A 339 -1.91 2.25 -7.45
CA GLY A 339 -2.47 1.57 -6.28
C GLY A 339 -2.40 2.47 -5.05
N LEU A 340 -3.49 2.57 -4.32
CA LEU A 340 -3.56 3.29 -3.07
C LEU A 340 -3.94 2.32 -1.95
N ASN A 341 -3.07 2.18 -0.96
CA ASN A 341 -3.36 1.49 0.29
C ASN A 341 -3.97 2.51 1.25
N ILE A 342 -5.22 2.29 1.64
CA ILE A 342 -5.99 3.26 2.43
C ILE A 342 -6.69 2.52 3.57
N TYR A 343 -6.25 2.75 4.82
CA TYR A 343 -6.82 2.10 6.00
C TYR A 343 -7.52 3.06 6.95
N ALA A 344 -6.91 4.20 7.18
CA ALA A 344 -7.34 5.17 8.16
C ALA A 344 -6.97 6.60 7.72
N PRO A 345 -7.68 7.64 8.16
CA PRO A 345 -7.20 9.00 7.97
C PRO A 345 -5.88 9.18 8.70
N GLN A 346 -4.84 9.61 7.98
CA GLN A 346 -3.56 9.95 8.60
C GLN A 346 -3.60 11.36 9.16
N TYR A 347 -4.25 12.28 8.44
CA TYR A 347 -4.34 13.68 8.82
C TYR A 347 -5.72 14.24 8.54
N TYR A 348 -6.27 14.99 9.52
CA TYR A 348 -7.32 15.96 9.25
C TYR A 348 -6.69 17.34 9.12
N VAL A 349 -7.10 18.09 8.12
CA VAL A 349 -6.52 19.42 7.84
C VAL A 349 -7.57 20.51 7.72
N THR A 350 -7.16 21.72 8.06
CA THR A 350 -7.89 22.97 7.79
C THR A 350 -7.00 23.91 7.01
N ALA A 351 -7.60 24.90 6.34
CA ALA A 351 -6.88 25.97 5.69
C ALA A 351 -6.11 26.82 6.70
N SER A 352 -4.99 27.38 6.26
CA SER A 352 -4.16 28.29 7.03
C SER A 352 -3.70 29.46 6.13
N ASP A 353 -3.74 30.69 6.67
CA ASP A 353 -3.20 31.88 6.00
C ASP A 353 -1.66 31.94 6.05
N ARG A 354 -1.05 31.01 6.78
CA ARG A 354 0.42 30.86 6.87
C ARG A 354 0.90 29.73 5.98
N ALA A 355 2.10 29.88 5.43
CA ALA A 355 2.75 28.78 4.73
C ALA A 355 2.85 27.52 5.64
N PRO A 356 2.59 26.32 5.11
CA PRO A 356 2.40 25.95 3.71
C PRO A 356 0.94 26.02 3.21
N GLY A 357 0.02 26.71 3.87
CA GLY A 357 -1.37 26.88 3.46
C GLY A 357 -2.34 25.88 4.08
N PHE A 358 -1.87 25.04 4.96
CA PHE A 358 -2.69 24.08 5.72
C PHE A 358 -2.22 23.95 7.17
N HIS A 359 -3.12 23.49 8.02
CA HIS A 359 -2.86 23.15 9.40
C HIS A 359 -3.35 21.71 9.67
N VAL A 360 -2.48 20.88 10.22
CA VAL A 360 -2.80 19.50 10.62
C VAL A 360 -3.42 19.52 12.01
N LEU A 361 -4.60 18.92 12.15
CA LEU A 361 -5.31 18.84 13.41
C LEU A 361 -4.84 17.59 14.20
N PRO A 362 -4.65 17.72 15.53
CA PRO A 362 -4.35 16.57 16.37
C PRO A 362 -5.60 15.69 16.53
N PHE A 363 -5.42 14.38 16.53
CA PHE A 363 -6.49 13.47 16.92
C PHE A 363 -6.76 13.57 18.43
N PRO A 364 -8.02 13.72 18.88
CA PRO A 364 -8.34 13.60 20.29
C PRO A 364 -8.15 12.16 20.76
N SER A 365 -7.85 11.95 22.04
CA SER A 365 -7.67 10.61 22.61
C SER A 365 -8.93 9.73 22.53
N SER A 366 -10.09 10.34 22.40
CA SER A 366 -11.40 9.67 22.23
C SER A 366 -11.71 9.32 20.77
N PHE A 367 -10.80 9.59 19.82
CA PHE A 367 -11.08 9.27 18.42
C PHE A 367 -11.19 7.74 18.25
N PRO A 368 -12.25 7.23 17.62
CA PRO A 368 -12.49 5.79 17.54
C PRO A 368 -11.41 5.09 16.72
N HIS A 369 -10.97 3.93 17.18
CA HIS A 369 -10.04 3.05 16.48
C HIS A 369 -10.48 1.59 16.57
N MET A 370 -9.98 0.75 15.67
CA MET A 370 -10.18 -0.68 15.67
C MET A 370 -9.22 -1.37 16.67
N ASN A 371 -9.04 -2.68 16.57
CA ASN A 371 -8.14 -3.45 17.44
C ASN A 371 -6.67 -2.97 17.42
N SER A 372 -6.23 -2.28 16.37
CA SER A 372 -4.92 -1.61 16.33
C SER A 372 -5.10 -0.11 16.52
N GLU A 373 -4.33 0.52 17.41
CA GLU A 373 -4.44 1.96 17.73
C GLU A 373 -4.25 2.89 16.52
N TRP A 374 -3.42 2.46 15.56
CA TRP A 374 -3.21 3.21 14.33
C TRP A 374 -4.39 3.14 13.36
N LEU A 375 -5.25 2.12 13.48
CA LEU A 375 -6.46 1.93 12.67
C LEU A 375 -7.61 2.81 13.16
N ARG A 376 -7.44 4.11 13.06
CA ARG A 376 -8.51 5.08 13.35
C ARG A 376 -9.65 4.92 12.37
N VAL A 377 -10.89 4.93 12.89
CA VAL A 377 -12.09 4.75 12.06
C VAL A 377 -12.51 6.08 11.47
N GLY A 378 -12.27 6.27 10.18
CA GLY A 378 -12.65 7.48 9.43
C GLY A 378 -12.91 7.10 7.97
N PRO A 379 -14.09 6.53 7.66
CA PRO A 379 -14.40 5.96 6.35
C PRO A 379 -14.37 6.98 5.21
N GLU A 380 -14.52 8.27 5.50
CA GLU A 380 -14.40 9.34 4.51
C GLU A 380 -13.01 9.44 3.89
N VAL A 381 -12.00 8.80 4.48
CA VAL A 381 -10.65 8.78 3.91
C VAL A 381 -10.61 8.10 2.53
N ILE A 382 -11.38 7.03 2.34
CA ILE A 382 -11.43 6.32 1.05
C ILE A 382 -12.26 7.07 -0.01
N TYR A 383 -12.99 8.11 0.40
CA TYR A 383 -13.61 9.07 -0.49
C TYR A 383 -12.62 10.18 -0.88
N TRP A 384 -11.94 10.79 0.13
CA TRP A 384 -11.10 11.95 -0.11
C TRP A 384 -9.73 11.60 -0.72
N ALA A 385 -9.05 10.58 -0.25
CA ALA A 385 -7.69 10.28 -0.70
C ALA A 385 -7.60 10.00 -2.21
N PRO A 386 -8.42 9.09 -2.80
CA PRO A 386 -8.36 8.86 -4.25
C PRO A 386 -8.90 10.05 -5.05
N ARG A 387 -9.88 10.80 -4.52
CA ARG A 387 -10.42 12.01 -5.16
C ARG A 387 -9.35 13.10 -5.29
N ILE A 388 -8.64 13.38 -4.20
CA ILE A 388 -7.56 14.36 -4.19
C ILE A 388 -6.42 13.89 -5.07
N ALA A 389 -5.97 12.63 -4.94
CA ALA A 389 -4.90 12.07 -5.75
C ALA A 389 -5.20 12.16 -7.25
N ALA A 390 -6.42 11.76 -7.67
CA ALA A 390 -6.86 11.87 -9.07
C ALA A 390 -6.77 13.30 -9.58
N LYS A 391 -7.19 14.27 -8.76
CA LYS A 391 -7.20 15.69 -9.14
C LYS A 391 -5.80 16.29 -9.25
N ILE A 392 -4.96 16.13 -8.21
CA ILE A 392 -3.65 16.81 -8.15
C ILE A 392 -2.61 16.21 -9.08
N TRP A 393 -2.72 14.92 -9.42
CA TRP A 393 -1.79 14.20 -10.28
C TRP A 393 -2.40 13.72 -11.61
N ASN A 394 -3.65 14.10 -11.90
CA ASN A 394 -4.36 13.72 -13.13
C ASN A 394 -4.35 12.21 -13.38
N ILE A 395 -4.73 11.40 -12.38
CA ILE A 395 -4.72 9.93 -12.46
C ILE A 395 -6.06 9.44 -12.99
N ASP A 396 -6.04 8.64 -14.07
CA ASP A 396 -7.23 8.08 -14.72
C ASP A 396 -7.58 6.65 -14.27
N ASN A 397 -6.65 5.96 -13.63
CA ASN A 397 -6.79 4.58 -13.19
C ASN A 397 -6.25 4.40 -11.78
N ILE A 398 -7.14 4.33 -10.80
CA ILE A 398 -6.81 4.07 -9.39
C ILE A 398 -7.35 2.68 -9.02
N TYR A 399 -6.53 1.90 -8.34
CA TYR A 399 -6.96 0.72 -7.60
C TYR A 399 -6.81 1.01 -6.11
N ILE A 400 -7.84 0.69 -5.31
CA ILE A 400 -7.62 0.54 -3.87
C ILE A 400 -6.91 -0.79 -3.69
N SER A 401 -5.58 -0.72 -3.61
CA SER A 401 -4.71 -1.90 -3.61
C SER A 401 -4.67 -2.61 -2.27
N GLU A 402 -5.05 -1.90 -1.20
CA GLU A 402 -5.31 -2.48 0.11
C GLU A 402 -6.29 -1.60 0.90
N ASN A 403 -7.26 -2.24 1.54
CA ASN A 403 -8.12 -1.70 2.60
C ASN A 403 -8.65 -2.85 3.44
N GLY A 404 -8.69 -2.69 4.74
CA GLY A 404 -9.14 -3.71 5.68
C GLY A 404 -8.91 -3.30 7.12
N THR A 405 -9.21 -4.19 8.04
CA THR A 405 -9.02 -3.95 9.48
C THR A 405 -8.67 -5.21 10.23
N SER A 406 -7.89 -5.06 11.30
CA SER A 406 -7.71 -6.12 12.29
C SER A 406 -8.85 -6.15 13.29
N SER A 407 -9.18 -7.35 13.74
CA SER A 407 -10.18 -7.62 14.77
C SER A 407 -9.66 -8.69 15.74
N GLU A 408 -10.35 -8.91 16.86
CA GLU A 408 -9.97 -9.98 17.79
C GLU A 408 -10.18 -11.38 17.21
N ASP A 409 -11.25 -11.55 16.43
CA ASP A 409 -11.60 -12.78 15.70
C ASP A 409 -11.63 -14.03 16.57
N LYS A 410 -12.28 -13.92 17.73
CA LYS A 410 -12.46 -15.04 18.65
C LYS A 410 -13.37 -16.11 18.04
N LEU A 411 -12.95 -17.36 18.17
CA LEU A 411 -13.75 -18.51 17.80
C LEU A 411 -14.88 -18.69 18.83
N ALA A 412 -16.13 -18.68 18.39
CA ALA A 412 -17.28 -18.93 19.22
C ALA A 412 -17.45 -20.45 19.51
N ALA A 413 -18.31 -20.80 20.45
CA ALA A 413 -18.51 -22.19 20.84
C ALA A 413 -19.06 -23.10 19.72
N ASP A 414 -19.72 -22.52 18.74
CA ASP A 414 -20.19 -23.20 17.52
C ASP A 414 -19.16 -23.29 16.39
N GLY A 415 -17.93 -22.85 16.65
CA GLY A 415 -16.84 -22.86 15.69
C GLY A 415 -16.87 -21.72 14.65
N GLN A 416 -17.74 -20.73 14.80
CA GLN A 416 -17.83 -19.57 13.92
C GLN A 416 -17.03 -18.38 14.46
N VAL A 417 -16.71 -17.42 13.59
CA VAL A 417 -16.13 -16.13 13.94
C VAL A 417 -17.09 -15.02 13.54
N TYR A 418 -17.62 -14.31 14.55
CA TYR A 418 -18.61 -13.24 14.37
C TYR A 418 -17.94 -11.87 14.43
N ASP A 419 -17.18 -11.52 13.41
CA ASP A 419 -16.43 -10.28 13.27
C ASP A 419 -17.30 -9.10 12.77
N LEU A 420 -18.30 -8.74 13.56
CA LEU A 420 -19.27 -7.67 13.26
C LEU A 420 -18.60 -6.30 13.11
N ASP A 421 -17.52 -6.08 13.83
CA ASP A 421 -16.69 -4.87 13.75
C ASP A 421 -16.02 -4.74 12.37
N ARG A 422 -15.52 -5.85 11.78
CA ARG A 422 -15.01 -5.84 10.41
C ARG A 422 -16.12 -5.60 9.38
N ILE A 423 -17.31 -6.17 9.59
CA ILE A 423 -18.47 -5.89 8.73
C ILE A 423 -18.84 -4.40 8.80
N MET A 424 -18.90 -3.83 10.01
CA MET A 424 -19.15 -2.40 10.20
C MET A 424 -18.12 -1.55 9.46
N PHE A 425 -16.83 -1.87 9.61
CA PHE A 425 -15.74 -1.20 8.90
C PHE A 425 -15.94 -1.27 7.39
N LEU A 426 -16.07 -2.48 6.83
CA LEU A 426 -16.21 -2.68 5.38
C LEU A 426 -17.44 -1.96 4.83
N ARG A 427 -18.59 -2.06 5.49
CA ARG A 427 -19.82 -1.38 5.06
C ARG A 427 -19.60 0.12 4.93
N ASN A 428 -19.02 0.74 5.94
CA ASN A 428 -18.82 2.18 5.96
C ASN A 428 -17.78 2.64 4.90
N TYR A 429 -16.65 1.95 4.79
CA TYR A 429 -15.61 2.31 3.83
C TYR A 429 -16.06 2.09 2.38
N LEU A 430 -16.67 0.95 2.09
CA LEU A 430 -17.20 0.67 0.75
C LEU A 430 -18.29 1.65 0.34
N THR A 431 -19.13 2.11 1.29
CA THR A 431 -20.14 3.16 1.02
C THR A 431 -19.48 4.47 0.60
N GLN A 432 -18.42 4.90 1.28
CA GLN A 432 -17.71 6.12 0.90
C GLN A 432 -16.95 5.96 -0.42
N MET A 433 -16.38 4.79 -0.68
CA MET A 433 -15.76 4.50 -1.97
C MET A 433 -16.77 4.53 -3.11
N GLN A 434 -17.95 3.94 -2.91
CA GLN A 434 -19.03 3.98 -3.89
C GLN A 434 -19.46 5.42 -4.20
N ARG A 435 -19.61 6.26 -3.17
CA ARG A 435 -19.89 7.68 -3.32
C ARG A 435 -18.83 8.36 -4.19
N ALA A 436 -17.54 8.13 -3.93
CA ALA A 436 -16.45 8.69 -4.73
C ALA A 436 -16.55 8.28 -6.21
N ILE A 437 -16.86 7.01 -6.49
CA ILE A 437 -17.01 6.49 -7.83
C ILE A 437 -18.22 7.13 -8.55
N VAL A 438 -19.36 7.24 -7.88
CA VAL A 438 -20.56 7.88 -8.44
C VAL A 438 -20.29 9.36 -8.79
N GLU A 439 -19.47 10.03 -8.00
CA GLU A 439 -19.03 11.41 -8.24
C GLU A 439 -17.85 11.51 -9.25
N GLY A 440 -17.50 10.43 -9.94
CA GLY A 440 -16.56 10.41 -11.05
C GLY A 440 -15.09 10.14 -10.69
N VAL A 441 -14.78 9.77 -9.46
CA VAL A 441 -13.41 9.37 -9.09
C VAL A 441 -13.03 8.06 -9.82
N PRO A 442 -11.89 7.99 -10.52
CA PRO A 442 -11.56 6.89 -11.41
C PRO A 442 -11.04 5.64 -10.69
N ILE A 443 -11.75 5.17 -9.66
CA ILE A 443 -11.45 3.93 -8.95
C ILE A 443 -11.96 2.75 -9.78
N ARG A 444 -11.06 1.87 -10.21
CA ARG A 444 -11.33 0.75 -11.10
C ARG A 444 -11.50 -0.59 -10.40
N GLY A 445 -10.99 -0.70 -9.19
CA GLY A 445 -11.08 -1.94 -8.42
C GLY A 445 -10.65 -1.76 -6.97
N TYR A 446 -10.92 -2.80 -6.19
CA TYR A 446 -10.69 -2.85 -4.76
C TYR A 446 -10.14 -4.21 -4.38
N PHE A 447 -9.03 -4.23 -3.63
CA PHE A 447 -8.41 -5.42 -3.08
C PHE A 447 -8.52 -5.37 -1.56
N LEU A 448 -9.29 -6.29 -0.99
CA LEU A 448 -9.43 -6.39 0.45
C LEU A 448 -8.14 -6.95 1.07
N TRP A 449 -7.61 -6.25 2.07
CA TRP A 449 -6.56 -6.76 2.92
C TRP A 449 -7.15 -7.33 4.20
N SER A 450 -7.15 -8.66 4.39
CA SER A 450 -6.41 -9.67 3.63
C SER A 450 -7.32 -10.88 3.38
N LEU A 451 -6.94 -11.75 2.46
CA LEU A 451 -7.65 -13.01 2.21
C LEU A 451 -7.80 -13.82 3.49
N MET A 452 -6.72 -14.00 4.23
CA MET A 452 -6.66 -14.80 5.44
C MET A 452 -5.77 -14.16 6.49
N ASP A 453 -5.95 -14.51 7.77
CA ASP A 453 -5.04 -14.13 8.83
C ASP A 453 -3.63 -14.59 8.49
N ASN A 454 -2.63 -13.77 8.79
CA ASN A 454 -1.27 -14.04 8.37
C ASN A 454 -0.25 -13.47 9.36
N PHE A 455 1.04 -13.53 9.04
CA PHE A 455 2.10 -12.93 9.82
C PHE A 455 2.08 -11.40 9.66
N GLU A 456 1.58 -10.69 10.69
CA GLU A 456 1.43 -9.22 10.64
C GLU A 456 2.70 -8.51 11.12
N TRP A 457 3.80 -8.78 10.47
CA TRP A 457 5.08 -8.12 10.67
C TRP A 457 5.54 -8.14 12.13
N ILE A 458 5.83 -6.99 12.72
CA ILE A 458 6.27 -6.90 14.14
C ILE A 458 5.22 -7.38 15.16
N PHE A 459 3.97 -7.47 14.76
CA PHE A 459 2.87 -7.97 15.61
C PHE A 459 2.74 -9.50 15.58
N GLY A 460 3.56 -10.18 14.76
CA GLY A 460 3.47 -11.63 14.61
C GLY A 460 2.07 -12.06 14.16
N TYR A 461 1.49 -13.05 14.84
CA TYR A 461 0.15 -13.55 14.55
C TYR A 461 -0.96 -12.92 15.41
N GLY A 462 -0.63 -11.89 16.19
CA GLY A 462 -1.54 -11.23 17.12
C GLY A 462 -2.60 -10.34 16.47
N LYS A 463 -2.34 -9.81 15.27
CA LYS A 463 -3.27 -8.93 14.53
C LYS A 463 -3.87 -9.67 13.33
N ARG A 464 -5.19 -9.84 13.34
CA ARG A 464 -5.93 -10.66 12.36
C ARG A 464 -6.70 -9.80 11.38
N PHE A 465 -6.22 -9.72 10.14
CA PHE A 465 -6.83 -8.93 9.05
C PHE A 465 -7.67 -9.77 8.08
N GLY A 466 -7.57 -11.09 8.15
CA GLY A 466 -8.14 -11.98 7.15
C GLY A 466 -9.66 -12.05 7.13
N LEU A 467 -10.23 -12.37 5.98
CA LEU A 467 -11.60 -12.86 5.85
C LEU A 467 -11.74 -14.32 6.31
N TYR A 468 -10.65 -15.06 6.26
CA TYR A 468 -10.56 -16.41 6.81
C TYR A 468 -9.66 -16.39 8.05
N ARG A 469 -10.19 -16.93 9.16
CA ARG A 469 -9.39 -17.19 10.35
C ARG A 469 -8.47 -18.37 10.06
N VAL A 470 -7.19 -18.21 10.38
CA VAL A 470 -6.21 -19.30 10.30
C VAL A 470 -5.85 -19.75 11.71
N ASP A 471 -5.90 -21.04 11.93
CA ASP A 471 -5.29 -21.70 13.06
C ASP A 471 -3.84 -22.02 12.66
N PHE A 472 -2.89 -21.32 13.23
CA PHE A 472 -1.48 -21.42 12.80
C PHE A 472 -0.79 -22.71 13.24
N GLU A 473 -1.39 -23.49 14.16
CA GLU A 473 -0.87 -24.81 14.54
C GLU A 473 -1.36 -25.89 13.56
N THR A 474 -2.66 -25.91 13.28
CA THR A 474 -3.28 -26.93 12.42
C THR A 474 -3.38 -26.53 10.97
N GLN A 475 -3.21 -25.23 10.68
CA GLN A 475 -3.38 -24.65 9.35
C GLN A 475 -4.82 -24.74 8.81
N VAL A 476 -5.81 -24.89 9.66
CA VAL A 476 -7.24 -24.87 9.29
C VAL A 476 -7.67 -23.46 8.98
N ARG A 477 -8.39 -23.25 7.87
CA ARG A 477 -8.99 -21.98 7.47
C ARG A 477 -10.49 -22.02 7.75
N VAL A 478 -10.98 -21.09 8.58
CA VAL A 478 -12.40 -20.94 8.90
C VAL A 478 -12.91 -19.62 8.34
N PRO A 479 -13.95 -19.61 7.49
CA PRO A 479 -14.51 -18.35 6.99
C PRO A 479 -15.11 -17.57 8.15
N LYS A 480 -14.82 -16.28 8.24
CA LYS A 480 -15.42 -15.36 9.19
C LYS A 480 -16.76 -14.84 8.64
N LEU A 481 -17.59 -14.24 9.48
CA LEU A 481 -18.87 -13.69 9.03
C LEU A 481 -18.67 -12.59 7.97
N SER A 482 -17.59 -11.81 8.07
CA SER A 482 -17.19 -10.82 7.06
C SER A 482 -16.90 -11.43 5.69
N ALA A 483 -16.47 -12.69 5.59
CA ALA A 483 -16.29 -13.37 4.30
C ALA A 483 -17.65 -13.55 3.60
N ALA A 484 -18.69 -13.89 4.33
CA ALA A 484 -20.05 -13.98 3.79
C ALA A 484 -20.58 -12.59 3.36
N PHE A 485 -20.35 -11.56 4.18
CA PHE A 485 -20.70 -10.18 3.84
C PHE A 485 -19.99 -9.72 2.55
N TYR A 486 -18.68 -9.90 2.47
CA TYR A 486 -17.90 -9.48 1.29
C TYR A 486 -18.32 -10.24 0.03
N ARG A 487 -18.56 -11.54 0.14
CA ARG A 487 -19.12 -12.35 -0.96
C ARG A 487 -20.47 -11.83 -1.46
N ASP A 488 -21.36 -11.40 -0.55
CA ASP A 488 -22.65 -10.81 -0.91
C ASP A 488 -22.48 -9.48 -1.66
N VAL A 489 -21.59 -8.60 -1.17
CA VAL A 489 -21.24 -7.34 -1.86
C VAL A 489 -20.72 -7.60 -3.27
N VAL A 490 -19.80 -8.56 -3.43
CA VAL A 490 -19.22 -8.95 -4.73
C VAL A 490 -20.30 -9.50 -5.67
N ALA A 491 -21.15 -10.40 -5.18
CA ALA A 491 -22.20 -11.03 -5.98
C ALA A 491 -23.25 -10.04 -6.46
N ARG A 492 -23.63 -9.08 -5.64
CA ARG A 492 -24.60 -8.02 -5.99
C ARG A 492 -23.95 -6.86 -6.74
N ASN A 493 -22.63 -6.76 -6.73
CA ASN A 493 -21.89 -5.58 -7.15
C ASN A 493 -22.42 -4.28 -6.51
N ALA A 494 -22.88 -4.38 -5.27
CA ALA A 494 -23.49 -3.30 -4.49
C ALA A 494 -23.39 -3.59 -3.00
N ILE A 495 -23.43 -2.53 -2.17
CA ILE A 495 -23.49 -2.68 -0.73
C ILE A 495 -24.97 -2.94 -0.37
N GLY A 496 -25.24 -4.05 0.29
CA GLY A 496 -26.58 -4.36 0.80
C GLY A 496 -27.04 -3.32 1.85
N ALA A 497 -28.35 -3.06 1.87
CA ALA A 497 -28.96 -2.18 2.86
C ALA A 497 -28.81 -2.73 4.28
#